data_058be8db0781e92f315d254151529538
#
_entry.id   058be8db0781e92f315d254151529538
#
_cell.length_a   1.000
_cell.length_b   1.000
_cell.length_c   1.000
_cell.angle_alpha   90.00
_cell.angle_beta   90.00
_cell.angle_gamma   90.00
#
_symmetry.space_group_name_H-M   'P 1'
#
loop_
_entity.id
_entity.type
_entity.pdbx_description
1 polymer ?
#
loop_
_entity_poly.entity_id
_entity_poly.type
_entity_poly.pdbx_seq_one_letter_code
_entity_poly.pdbx_strand_id
1 'polypeptide(L)'
;MKSSINVSKENNKENESAKPNPPFESLKSDYFLQKLYDNMTKKKKLEIVKYNKRIQNRINLSVKNYKEYSETFTPIEIEIIPTKDKYGRFININENDKLYYHIYFNDNKEEIKNKYEINKKDKITKIKIIIDYQVKSFKNLFRYCECIESINLKNFIEIILLI
;
A
#
# COMPACT_ATOMS: atom_id res chain seq x y z
N MET A 1 -62.32 -0.79 -56.06
CA MET A 1 -60.90 -0.88 -56.24
C MET A 1 -60.27 -0.36 -54.93
N LYS A 2 -59.83 -1.28 -54.04
CA LYS A 2 -59.14 -0.94 -52.83
C LYS A 2 -57.72 -1.55 -52.92
N SER A 3 -56.70 -0.74 -53.08
CA SER A 3 -55.33 -1.19 -53.10
C SER A 3 -54.81 -1.26 -51.69
N SER A 4 -54.41 -2.45 -51.28
CA SER A 4 -53.75 -2.70 -49.97
C SER A 4 -52.26 -2.41 -50.08
N ILE A 5 -51.77 -1.51 -49.26
CA ILE A 5 -50.33 -1.20 -49.11
C ILE A 5 -49.80 -2.12 -48.02
N ASN A 6 -48.90 -3.05 -48.39
CA ASN A 6 -48.10 -3.85 -47.47
C ASN A 6 -46.96 -3.01 -46.94
N VAL A 7 -46.98 -2.71 -45.64
CA VAL A 7 -45.84 -2.10 -44.93
C VAL A 7 -44.95 -3.23 -44.42
N SER A 8 -43.80 -3.37 -45.03
CA SER A 8 -42.71 -4.24 -44.57
C SER A 8 -42.11 -3.70 -43.26
N LYS A 9 -42.20 -4.45 -42.19
CA LYS A 9 -41.48 -4.16 -40.94
C LYS A 9 -40.02 -4.57 -41.11
N GLU A 10 -39.15 -3.60 -41.28
CA GLU A 10 -37.73 -3.79 -41.13
C GLU A 10 -37.39 -4.00 -39.64
N ASN A 11 -36.93 -5.23 -39.32
CA ASN A 11 -36.35 -5.54 -38.04
C ASN A 11 -34.92 -4.94 -37.94
N ASN A 12 -34.83 -3.78 -37.36
CA ASN A 12 -33.52 -3.26 -36.89
C ASN A 12 -33.01 -4.14 -35.73
N LYS A 13 -32.20 -5.13 -36.04
CA LYS A 13 -31.31 -5.75 -35.07
C LYS A 13 -30.20 -4.71 -34.75
N GLU A 14 -30.34 -4.05 -33.62
CA GLU A 14 -29.25 -3.30 -33.02
C GLU A 14 -28.08 -4.25 -32.82
N ASN A 15 -27.01 -4.00 -33.59
CA ASN A 15 -25.74 -4.65 -33.35
C ASN A 15 -25.21 -4.16 -32.02
N GLU A 16 -25.40 -4.96 -30.97
CA GLU A 16 -24.65 -4.82 -29.72
C GLU A 16 -23.18 -4.92 -30.09
N SER A 17 -22.49 -3.77 -30.13
CA SER A 17 -21.06 -3.69 -30.34
C SER A 17 -20.39 -4.44 -29.17
N ALA A 18 -19.91 -5.64 -29.45
CA ALA A 18 -19.15 -6.45 -28.51
C ALA A 18 -18.01 -5.60 -27.95
N LYS A 19 -18.02 -5.32 -26.64
CA LYS A 19 -16.92 -4.66 -25.95
C LYS A 19 -15.63 -5.42 -26.25
N PRO A 20 -14.56 -4.76 -26.68
CA PRO A 20 -13.32 -5.45 -27.00
C PRO A 20 -12.85 -6.20 -25.74
N ASN A 21 -12.71 -7.52 -25.86
CA ASN A 21 -12.17 -8.33 -24.77
C ASN A 21 -10.78 -7.81 -24.41
N PRO A 22 -10.47 -7.61 -23.13
CA PRO A 22 -9.13 -7.16 -22.74
C PRO A 22 -8.09 -8.15 -23.29
N PRO A 23 -6.94 -7.67 -23.77
CA PRO A 23 -5.93 -8.45 -24.49
C PRO A 23 -5.51 -9.74 -23.77
N PHE A 24 -5.51 -9.75 -22.45
CA PHE A 24 -5.11 -10.91 -21.63
C PHE A 24 -6.18 -12.01 -21.55
N GLU A 25 -7.44 -11.69 -21.72
CA GLU A 25 -8.53 -12.69 -21.72
C GLU A 25 -8.57 -13.49 -23.02
N SER A 26 -8.07 -12.94 -24.09
CA SER A 26 -7.97 -13.62 -25.40
C SER A 26 -6.89 -14.70 -25.47
N LEU A 27 -5.92 -14.68 -24.55
CA LEU A 27 -4.89 -15.70 -24.47
C LEU A 27 -5.49 -17.04 -24.03
N LYS A 28 -5.54 -18.01 -24.95
CA LYS A 28 -6.09 -19.34 -24.69
C LYS A 28 -5.15 -20.21 -23.82
N SER A 29 -3.84 -20.07 -24.00
CA SER A 29 -2.84 -20.87 -23.30
C SER A 29 -2.52 -20.32 -21.92
N ASP A 30 -2.75 -21.13 -20.88
CA ASP A 30 -2.39 -20.79 -19.50
C ASP A 30 -0.87 -20.70 -19.32
N TYR A 31 -0.12 -21.51 -20.07
CA TYR A 31 1.35 -21.48 -20.06
C TYR A 31 1.88 -20.10 -20.49
N PHE A 32 1.40 -19.58 -21.62
CA PHE A 32 1.83 -18.26 -22.10
C PHE A 32 1.38 -17.15 -21.16
N LEU A 33 0.17 -17.25 -20.63
CA LEU A 33 -0.34 -16.30 -19.65
C LEU A 33 0.57 -16.29 -18.41
N GLN A 34 0.91 -17.46 -17.88
CA GLN A 34 1.80 -17.60 -16.72
C GLN A 34 3.18 -16.99 -17.01
N LYS A 35 3.80 -17.34 -18.16
CA LYS A 35 5.09 -16.78 -18.58
C LYS A 35 5.10 -15.26 -18.71
N LEU A 36 4.02 -14.70 -19.25
CA LEU A 36 3.85 -13.25 -19.35
C LEU A 36 3.83 -12.62 -17.96
N TYR A 37 3.07 -13.20 -17.04
CA TYR A 37 2.96 -12.70 -15.67
C TYR A 37 4.24 -12.93 -14.86
N ASP A 38 4.99 -14.01 -15.09
CA ASP A 38 6.26 -14.27 -14.39
C ASP A 38 7.31 -13.18 -14.67
N ASN A 39 7.25 -12.56 -15.85
CA ASN A 39 8.12 -11.45 -16.23
C ASN A 39 7.66 -10.08 -15.70
N MET A 40 6.53 -10.01 -15.00
CA MET A 40 6.02 -8.77 -14.40
C MET A 40 6.39 -8.66 -12.94
N THR A 41 6.52 -7.42 -12.43
CA THR A 41 6.62 -7.18 -10.98
C THR A 41 5.34 -7.63 -10.28
N LYS A 42 5.44 -8.08 -9.02
CA LYS A 42 4.29 -8.50 -8.21
C LYS A 42 3.20 -7.42 -8.17
N LYS A 43 3.59 -6.16 -8.00
CA LYS A 43 2.67 -5.01 -8.05
C LYS A 43 1.86 -4.97 -9.34
N LYS A 44 2.54 -5.02 -10.48
CA LYS A 44 1.89 -4.93 -11.80
C LYS A 44 0.96 -6.11 -12.07
N LYS A 45 1.37 -7.33 -11.67
CA LYS A 45 0.51 -8.52 -11.73
C LYS A 45 -0.82 -8.26 -11.01
N LEU A 46 -0.75 -7.86 -9.75
CA LEU A 46 -1.92 -7.66 -8.90
C LEU A 46 -2.82 -6.53 -9.39
N GLU A 47 -2.24 -5.42 -9.87
CA GLU A 47 -2.99 -4.31 -10.45
C GLU A 47 -3.79 -4.71 -11.69
N ILE A 48 -3.17 -5.44 -12.63
CA ILE A 48 -3.83 -5.85 -13.88
C ILE A 48 -4.99 -6.81 -13.61
N VAL A 49 -4.83 -7.71 -12.65
CA VAL A 49 -5.82 -8.77 -12.40
C VAL A 49 -6.80 -8.46 -11.28
N LYS A 50 -6.65 -7.30 -10.62
CA LYS A 50 -7.40 -6.92 -9.40
C LYS A 50 -8.91 -7.18 -9.51
N TYR A 51 -9.49 -6.94 -10.66
CA TYR A 51 -10.94 -7.09 -10.90
C TYR A 51 -11.27 -8.25 -11.83
N ASN A 52 -10.29 -9.08 -12.23
CA ASN A 52 -10.49 -10.17 -13.16
C ASN A 52 -10.27 -11.54 -12.52
N LYS A 53 -11.34 -12.07 -11.90
CA LYS A 53 -11.33 -13.35 -11.20
C LYS A 53 -10.95 -14.52 -12.10
N ARG A 54 -11.32 -14.49 -13.38
CA ARG A 54 -10.96 -15.53 -14.36
C ARG A 54 -9.46 -15.63 -14.57
N ILE A 55 -8.80 -14.49 -14.77
CA ILE A 55 -7.34 -14.45 -14.91
C ILE A 55 -6.66 -14.83 -13.59
N GLN A 56 -7.14 -14.33 -12.44
CA GLN A 56 -6.60 -14.71 -11.13
C GLN A 56 -6.53 -16.23 -10.96
N ASN A 57 -7.61 -16.94 -11.28
CA ASN A 57 -7.65 -18.40 -11.17
C ASN A 57 -6.65 -19.08 -12.13
N ARG A 58 -6.53 -18.59 -13.37
CA ARG A 58 -5.63 -19.16 -14.39
C ARG A 58 -4.14 -19.02 -14.04
N ILE A 59 -3.76 -17.96 -13.28
CA ILE A 59 -2.38 -17.72 -12.84
C ILE A 59 -2.17 -17.98 -11.34
N ASN A 60 -3.10 -18.72 -10.72
CA ASN A 60 -3.05 -19.10 -9.30
C ASN A 60 -2.86 -17.92 -8.32
N LEU A 61 -3.45 -16.75 -8.62
CA LEU A 61 -3.47 -15.62 -7.69
C LEU A 61 -4.69 -15.72 -6.77
N SER A 62 -4.44 -15.69 -5.49
CA SER A 62 -5.45 -15.77 -4.43
C SER A 62 -5.53 -14.48 -3.61
N VAL A 63 -6.54 -14.38 -2.76
CA VAL A 63 -6.66 -13.30 -1.76
C VAL A 63 -5.41 -13.24 -0.87
N LYS A 64 -4.79 -14.39 -0.56
CA LYS A 64 -3.54 -14.47 0.20
C LYS A 64 -2.42 -13.66 -0.47
N ASN A 65 -2.26 -13.77 -1.78
CA ASN A 65 -1.24 -13.01 -2.52
C ASN A 65 -1.46 -11.48 -2.44
N TYR A 66 -2.73 -11.03 -2.46
CA TYR A 66 -3.05 -9.62 -2.25
C TYR A 66 -2.77 -9.17 -0.83
N LYS A 67 -3.10 -10.01 0.16
CA LYS A 67 -2.81 -9.73 1.56
C LYS A 67 -1.31 -9.58 1.79
N GLU A 68 -0.52 -10.57 1.41
CA GLU A 68 0.96 -10.55 1.52
C GLU A 68 1.58 -9.33 0.83
N TYR A 69 1.03 -8.95 -0.33
CA TYR A 69 1.48 -7.76 -1.04
C TYR A 69 1.12 -6.48 -0.27
N SER A 70 -0.11 -6.37 0.19
CA SER A 70 -0.57 -5.23 0.98
C SER A 70 0.26 -5.05 2.24
N GLU A 71 0.54 -6.15 2.95
CA GLU A 71 1.37 -6.18 4.15
C GLU A 71 2.78 -5.63 3.88
N THR A 72 3.37 -5.96 2.72
CA THR A 72 4.70 -5.46 2.33
C THR A 72 4.76 -3.94 2.17
N PHE A 73 3.61 -3.28 1.88
CA PHE A 73 3.52 -1.83 1.68
C PHE A 73 2.78 -1.12 2.81
N THR A 74 2.41 -1.83 3.87
CA THR A 74 1.80 -1.21 5.04
C THR A 74 2.87 -0.43 5.81
N PRO A 75 2.64 0.87 6.09
CA PRO A 75 3.55 1.64 6.92
C PRO A 75 3.63 1.06 8.34
N ILE A 76 4.79 1.17 8.94
CA ILE A 76 4.98 0.82 10.35
C ILE A 76 4.57 2.02 11.19
N GLU A 77 3.74 1.78 12.18
CA GLU A 77 3.36 2.80 13.16
C GLU A 77 4.07 2.54 14.48
N ILE A 78 4.79 3.56 14.96
CA ILE A 78 5.47 3.55 16.25
C ILE A 78 4.82 4.61 17.14
N GLU A 79 4.46 4.21 18.35
CA GLU A 79 3.96 5.11 19.37
C GLU A 79 4.99 5.18 20.50
N ILE A 80 5.46 6.38 20.81
CA ILE A 80 6.46 6.65 21.85
C ILE A 80 5.78 7.46 22.96
N ILE A 81 5.98 7.02 24.18
CA ILE A 81 5.64 7.79 25.38
C ILE A 81 6.95 8.39 25.93
N PRO A 82 7.08 9.73 25.96
CA PRO A 82 8.26 10.37 26.51
C PRO A 82 8.29 10.32 28.03
N THR A 83 9.48 10.27 28.61
CA THR A 83 9.70 10.42 30.04
C THR A 83 9.40 11.87 30.47
N LYS A 84 8.74 12.07 31.60
CA LYS A 84 8.30 13.39 32.08
C LYS A 84 9.43 14.39 32.33
N ASP A 85 10.60 13.89 32.77
CA ASP A 85 11.68 14.73 33.28
C ASP A 85 12.95 14.69 32.42
N LYS A 86 12.91 13.99 31.29
CA LYS A 86 14.05 13.91 30.36
C LYS A 86 13.70 14.53 29.02
N TYR A 87 14.64 15.28 28.50
CA TYR A 87 14.54 16.01 27.25
C TYR A 87 15.68 15.60 26.33
N GLY A 88 15.55 15.88 25.04
CA GLY A 88 16.58 15.56 24.06
C GLY A 88 16.01 14.79 22.88
N ARG A 89 16.90 14.10 22.21
CA ARG A 89 16.57 13.38 20.98
C ARG A 89 15.71 12.15 21.26
N PHE A 90 14.59 12.03 20.54
CA PHE A 90 13.68 10.88 20.63
C PHE A 90 13.77 9.94 19.43
N ILE A 91 14.47 10.32 18.35
CA ILE A 91 14.66 9.49 17.16
C ILE A 91 15.90 9.92 16.38
N ASN A 92 16.60 8.94 15.78
CA ASN A 92 17.73 9.17 14.89
C ASN A 92 17.36 8.72 13.47
N ILE A 93 17.12 9.66 12.58
CA ILE A 93 16.74 9.38 11.19
C ILE A 93 17.91 9.74 10.29
N ASN A 94 18.25 8.84 9.35
CA ASN A 94 19.22 9.14 8.31
C ASN A 94 18.68 10.23 7.37
N GLU A 95 19.56 11.09 6.87
CA GLU A 95 19.18 12.17 5.95
C GLU A 95 18.42 11.67 4.72
N ASN A 96 18.82 10.53 4.16
CA ASN A 96 18.20 9.94 2.97
C ASN A 96 16.80 9.36 3.23
N ASP A 97 16.48 9.06 4.48
CA ASP A 97 15.23 8.42 4.87
C ASP A 97 14.20 9.41 5.44
N LYS A 98 14.58 10.67 5.68
CA LYS A 98 13.71 11.68 6.33
C LYS A 98 12.34 11.84 5.69
N LEU A 99 12.27 11.72 4.37
CA LEU A 99 11.00 11.84 3.61
C LEU A 99 9.98 10.73 3.91
N TYR A 100 10.46 9.62 4.46
CA TYR A 100 9.66 8.42 4.74
C TYR A 100 9.21 8.33 6.20
N TYR A 101 9.53 9.35 7.03
CA TYR A 101 9.15 9.41 8.43
C TYR A 101 8.17 10.56 8.66
N HIS A 102 6.97 10.23 9.10
CA HIS A 102 5.90 11.17 9.39
C HIS A 102 5.67 11.22 10.90
N ILE A 103 5.94 12.36 11.54
CA ILE A 103 5.93 12.54 12.98
C ILE A 103 4.74 13.40 13.41
N TYR A 104 4.03 12.95 14.44
CA TYR A 104 2.87 13.63 15.01
C TYR A 104 2.97 13.68 16.53
N PHE A 105 2.59 14.79 17.14
CA PHE A 105 2.60 14.96 18.59
C PHE A 105 1.19 15.05 19.16
N ASN A 106 0.97 14.40 20.32
CA ASN A 106 -0.27 14.49 21.11
C ASN A 106 -1.56 14.21 20.30
N ASP A 107 -1.50 13.20 19.42
CA ASP A 107 -2.62 12.83 18.52
C ASP A 107 -3.10 13.95 17.57
N ASN A 108 -2.27 14.98 17.39
CA ASN A 108 -2.53 16.02 16.40
C ASN A 108 -2.48 15.44 14.99
N LYS A 109 -3.30 15.97 14.07
CA LYS A 109 -3.33 15.54 12.67
C LYS A 109 -2.26 16.22 11.82
N GLU A 110 -1.64 17.28 12.35
CA GLU A 110 -0.58 17.99 11.64
C GLU A 110 0.76 17.29 11.80
N GLU A 111 1.41 17.02 10.68
CA GLU A 111 2.74 16.44 10.64
C GLU A 111 3.79 17.48 11.08
N ILE A 112 4.66 17.06 12.00
CA ILE A 112 5.75 17.89 12.51
C ILE A 112 6.99 17.61 11.67
N LYS A 113 7.47 18.62 10.95
CA LYS A 113 8.65 18.50 10.08
C LYS A 113 9.91 18.96 10.80
N ASN A 114 11.00 18.22 10.56
CA ASN A 114 12.36 18.56 11.01
C ASN A 114 12.52 18.77 12.54
N LYS A 115 11.69 18.10 13.34
CA LYS A 115 11.81 18.12 14.80
C LYS A 115 12.01 16.69 15.31
N TYR A 116 13.20 16.43 15.83
CA TYR A 116 13.63 15.10 16.28
C TYR A 116 14.02 15.10 17.77
N GLU A 117 13.78 16.23 18.46
CA GLU A 117 14.13 16.46 19.85
C GLU A 117 12.96 17.05 20.62
N ILE A 118 12.85 16.69 21.89
CA ILE A 118 11.88 17.24 22.84
C ILE A 118 12.62 18.25 23.72
N ASN A 119 12.06 19.44 23.85
CA ASN A 119 12.57 20.48 24.73
C ASN A 119 11.67 20.62 25.98
N LYS A 120 12.22 21.18 27.06
CA LYS A 120 11.49 21.42 28.32
C LYS A 120 10.19 22.22 28.16
N LYS A 121 10.11 23.06 27.13
CA LYS A 121 8.91 23.87 26.84
C LYS A 121 7.82 23.09 26.09
N ASP A 122 8.19 21.95 25.51
CA ASP A 122 7.27 21.13 24.73
C ASP A 122 6.41 20.30 25.69
N LYS A 123 5.10 20.48 25.63
CA LYS A 123 4.14 19.68 26.40
C LYS A 123 3.75 18.42 25.61
N ILE A 124 4.75 17.58 25.32
CA ILE A 124 4.57 16.36 24.53
C ILE A 124 4.34 15.20 25.49
N THR A 125 3.20 14.55 25.39
CA THR A 125 2.86 13.36 26.16
C THR A 125 2.88 12.09 25.34
N LYS A 126 2.84 12.25 23.99
CA LYS A 126 2.79 11.13 23.06
C LYS A 126 3.37 11.55 21.73
N ILE A 127 4.15 10.66 21.13
CA ILE A 127 4.70 10.83 19.78
C ILE A 127 4.26 9.64 18.94
N LYS A 128 3.63 9.94 17.82
CA LYS A 128 3.27 8.94 16.82
C LYS A 128 4.19 9.13 15.62
N ILE A 129 4.81 8.04 15.17
CA ILE A 129 5.70 8.02 14.00
C ILE A 129 5.14 7.00 13.03
N ILE A 130 4.90 7.42 11.79
CA ILE A 130 4.55 6.54 10.69
C ILE A 130 5.77 6.44 9.79
N ILE A 131 6.21 5.22 9.50
CA ILE A 131 7.38 4.95 8.68
C ILE A 131 6.95 4.20 7.44
N ASP A 132 7.21 4.77 6.28
CA ASP A 132 6.87 4.18 5.01
C ASP A 132 7.70 2.93 4.71
N TYR A 133 7.15 2.04 3.88
CA TYR A 133 7.76 0.75 3.52
C TYR A 133 9.13 0.86 2.80
N GLN A 134 9.50 2.05 2.33
CA GLN A 134 10.79 2.32 1.68
C GLN A 134 11.97 2.19 2.64
N VAL A 135 11.74 2.44 3.92
CA VAL A 135 12.78 2.30 4.96
C VAL A 135 13.10 0.83 5.16
N LYS A 136 14.37 0.46 4.98
CA LYS A 136 14.83 -0.93 5.02
C LYS A 136 15.62 -1.27 6.28
N SER A 137 15.98 -0.29 7.09
CA SER A 137 16.76 -0.51 8.30
C SER A 137 16.39 0.46 9.41
N PHE A 138 16.20 -0.06 10.59
CA PHE A 138 15.95 0.68 11.82
C PHE A 138 17.19 0.70 12.73
N LYS A 139 18.36 0.39 12.17
CA LYS A 139 19.62 0.38 12.92
C LYS A 139 19.87 1.74 13.58
N ASN A 140 20.11 1.73 14.88
CA ASN A 140 20.36 2.90 15.70
C ASN A 140 19.20 3.91 15.79
N LEU A 141 17.98 3.59 15.33
CA LEU A 141 16.84 4.51 15.29
C LEU A 141 16.57 5.18 16.65
N PHE A 142 16.70 4.43 17.75
CA PHE A 142 16.50 4.92 19.11
C PHE A 142 17.78 4.92 19.96
N ARG A 143 18.95 4.84 19.34
CA ARG A 143 20.21 4.81 20.06
C ARG A 143 20.44 6.14 20.79
N TYR A 144 20.73 6.07 22.09
CA TYR A 144 20.94 7.23 22.98
C TYR A 144 19.71 8.17 23.10
N CYS A 145 18.50 7.67 22.84
CA CYS A 145 17.26 8.42 23.05
C CYS A 145 16.77 8.23 24.49
N GLU A 146 17.39 8.95 25.45
CA GLU A 146 17.11 8.78 26.88
C GLU A 146 15.78 9.38 27.35
N CYS A 147 15.12 10.18 26.50
CA CYS A 147 13.83 10.80 26.81
C CYS A 147 12.63 9.88 26.52
N ILE A 148 12.86 8.61 26.25
CA ILE A 148 11.81 7.63 25.94
C ILE A 148 11.50 6.77 27.18
N GLU A 149 10.25 6.72 27.58
CA GLU A 149 9.74 5.83 28.62
C GLU A 149 9.31 4.47 28.03
N SER A 150 8.55 4.51 26.95
CA SER A 150 8.08 3.29 26.28
C SER A 150 7.91 3.47 24.77
N ILE A 151 8.05 2.35 24.06
CA ILE A 151 7.84 2.25 22.61
C ILE A 151 6.83 1.14 22.34
N ASN A 152 5.77 1.46 21.61
CA ASN A 152 4.78 0.51 21.15
C ASN A 152 4.80 0.47 19.61
N LEU A 153 5.00 -0.72 19.07
CA LEU A 153 5.02 -0.97 17.62
C LEU A 153 3.65 -1.49 17.19
N LYS A 154 3.00 -0.78 16.29
CA LYS A 154 1.74 -1.19 15.66
C LYS A 154 2.01 -1.52 14.20
N ASN A 155 1.26 -2.49 13.68
CA ASN A 155 1.39 -2.95 12.29
C ASN A 155 2.82 -3.42 11.93
N PHE A 156 3.58 -3.85 12.94
CA PHE A 156 4.88 -4.47 12.72
C PHE A 156 4.64 -5.90 12.24
N ILE A 157 4.71 -6.10 10.94
CA ILE A 157 4.82 -7.44 10.37
C ILE A 157 6.28 -7.83 10.60
N GLU A 158 6.51 -8.95 11.27
CA GLU A 158 7.85 -9.54 11.32
C GLU A 158 8.36 -9.64 9.88
N ILE A 159 9.11 -8.64 9.48
CA ILE A 159 9.98 -8.76 8.32
C ILE A 159 11.04 -9.74 8.81
N ILE A 160 10.79 -11.03 8.60
CA ILE A 160 11.81 -12.05 8.74
C ILE A 160 12.94 -11.55 7.85
N LEU A 161 13.97 -11.05 8.52
CA LEU A 161 15.23 -10.70 7.92
C LEU A 161 15.76 -11.96 7.26
N LEU A 162 15.46 -12.12 5.98
CA LEU A 162 16.29 -12.92 5.10
C LEU A 162 17.57 -12.10 4.91
N ILE A 163 18.50 -12.32 5.83
CA ILE A 163 19.92 -12.00 5.67
C ILE A 163 20.54 -13.06 4.76
#